data_b028ad8c9cc9390e89cab59b4b234c9e
#
_entry.id   b028ad8c9cc9390e89cab59b4b234c9e
#
_cell.length_a   1.000
_cell.length_b   1.000
_cell.length_c   1.000
_cell.angle_alpha   90.00
_cell.angle_beta   90.00
_cell.angle_gamma   90.00
#
_symmetry.space_group_name_H-M   'P 1'
#
loop_
_entity.id
_entity.type
_entity.pdbx_description
1 polymer ?
#
loop_
_entity_poly.entity_id
_entity_poly.type
_entity_poly.pdbx_seq_one_letter_code
_entity_poly.pdbx_strand_id
1 'polypeptide(L)'
;MWLDESCKALAEHLISFPETFEIDHFRQLQQNALTALIAGVPKKVTGYVIDTMYDRNTSAGQSQVILASITLAVRELAGWNPKSGETSTGLVEEGLAERLGTSLFVSKRLEVEKKRKTERNRLAGLAGPVFFFPLLVGWWEGAQGRIK
;
A
#
# COMPACT_ATOMS: atom_id res chain seq x y z
N MET A 1 17.11 -13.65 -9.93
CA MET A 1 17.82 -12.70 -10.76
C MET A 1 16.90 -11.97 -11.72
N TRP A 2 16.31 -12.62 -12.72
CA TRP A 2 15.41 -12.00 -13.69
C TRP A 2 14.14 -11.33 -13.08
N LEU A 3 13.54 -11.94 -12.08
CA LEU A 3 12.38 -11.38 -11.36
C LEU A 3 12.72 -10.10 -10.57
N ASP A 4 13.96 -9.94 -10.11
CA ASP A 4 14.37 -8.77 -9.33
C ASP A 4 14.52 -7.54 -10.22
N GLU A 5 15.12 -7.70 -11.37
CA GLU A 5 15.29 -6.63 -12.37
C GLU A 5 13.92 -6.21 -12.94
N SER A 6 13.05 -7.18 -13.21
CA SER A 6 11.69 -6.90 -13.70
C SER A 6 10.84 -6.13 -12.69
N CYS A 7 10.94 -6.44 -11.40
CA CYS A 7 10.19 -5.72 -10.36
C CYS A 7 10.69 -4.27 -10.21
N LYS A 8 12.01 -4.05 -10.28
CA LYS A 8 12.58 -2.69 -10.22
C LYS A 8 12.20 -1.88 -11.45
N ALA A 9 12.35 -2.45 -12.64
CA ALA A 9 11.95 -1.81 -13.88
C ALA A 9 10.47 -1.44 -13.90
N LEU A 10 9.61 -2.32 -13.38
CA LEU A 10 8.18 -2.04 -13.25
C LEU A 10 7.92 -0.88 -12.27
N ALA A 11 8.62 -0.85 -11.13
CA ALA A 11 8.51 0.25 -10.18
C ALA A 11 8.95 1.58 -10.79
N GLU A 12 10.07 1.59 -11.53
CA GLU A 12 10.57 2.76 -12.23
C GLU A 12 9.56 3.28 -13.26
N HIS A 13 9.00 2.39 -14.07
CA HIS A 13 7.96 2.78 -15.02
C HIS A 13 6.71 3.32 -14.33
N LEU A 14 6.26 2.70 -13.25
CA LEU A 14 5.10 3.19 -12.51
C LEU A 14 5.32 4.57 -11.90
N ILE A 15 6.53 4.88 -11.42
CA ILE A 15 6.87 6.18 -10.81
C ILE A 15 7.04 7.25 -11.89
N SER A 16 7.70 6.91 -13.01
CA SER A 16 8.02 7.84 -14.08
C SER A 16 6.90 8.01 -15.11
N PHE A 17 5.83 7.23 -15.03
CA PHE A 17 4.76 7.22 -16.03
C PHE A 17 4.09 8.59 -16.09
N PRO A 18 4.20 9.32 -17.24
CA PRO A 18 3.62 10.64 -17.37
C PRO A 18 2.10 10.56 -17.53
N GLU A 19 1.40 11.48 -16.89
CA GLU A 19 -0.02 11.70 -17.13
C GLU A 19 -0.20 12.42 -18.47
N THR A 20 -0.08 11.66 -19.57
CA THR A 20 -0.16 12.21 -20.93
C THR A 20 -1.61 12.38 -21.41
N PHE A 21 -2.51 11.64 -20.84
CA PHE A 21 -3.95 11.67 -21.13
C PHE A 21 -4.71 12.00 -19.84
N GLU A 22 -5.74 12.82 -19.94
CA GLU A 22 -6.65 13.12 -18.83
C GLU A 22 -7.47 11.85 -18.49
N ILE A 23 -6.83 10.89 -17.85
CA ILE A 23 -7.47 9.66 -17.39
C ILE A 23 -8.00 9.94 -15.99
N ASP A 24 -9.31 9.78 -15.82
CA ASP A 24 -9.94 9.89 -14.50
C ASP A 24 -9.25 8.98 -13.49
N HIS A 25 -8.89 9.55 -12.35
CA HIS A 25 -8.22 8.83 -11.25
C HIS A 25 -6.84 8.24 -11.58
N PHE A 26 -6.13 8.75 -12.60
CA PHE A 26 -4.81 8.26 -13.01
C PHE A 26 -3.86 8.09 -11.82
N ARG A 27 -3.70 9.13 -10.98
CA ARG A 27 -2.83 9.09 -9.80
C ARG A 27 -3.23 8.00 -8.81
N GLN A 28 -4.52 7.76 -8.65
CA GLN A 28 -5.01 6.70 -7.76
C GLN A 28 -4.70 5.31 -8.32
N LEU A 29 -4.84 5.12 -9.64
CA LEU A 29 -4.47 3.87 -10.31
C LEU A 29 -2.96 3.62 -10.20
N GLN A 30 -2.14 4.64 -10.45
CA GLN A 30 -0.69 4.58 -10.28
C GLN A 30 -0.30 4.22 -8.85
N GLN A 31 -0.90 4.87 -7.86
CA GLN A 31 -0.68 4.62 -6.44
C GLN A 31 -1.11 3.20 -6.05
N ASN A 32 -2.25 2.72 -6.52
CA ASN A 32 -2.74 1.37 -6.25
C ASN A 32 -1.82 0.30 -6.86
N ALA A 33 -1.35 0.51 -8.08
CA ALA A 33 -0.42 -0.40 -8.75
C ALA A 33 0.92 -0.47 -8.00
N LEU A 34 1.47 0.68 -7.60
CA LEU A 34 2.70 0.74 -6.82
C LEU A 34 2.53 0.11 -5.42
N THR A 35 1.38 0.34 -4.77
CA THR A 35 1.02 -0.30 -3.50
C THR A 35 1.00 -1.82 -3.62
N ALA A 36 0.33 -2.36 -4.64
CA ALA A 36 0.26 -3.78 -4.89
C ALA A 36 1.63 -4.41 -5.16
N LEU A 37 2.50 -3.70 -5.89
CA LEU A 37 3.86 -4.14 -6.16
C LEU A 37 4.70 -4.20 -4.87
N ILE A 38 4.66 -3.18 -4.03
CA ILE A 38 5.36 -3.13 -2.74
C ILE A 38 4.81 -4.22 -1.79
N ALA A 39 3.50 -4.39 -1.70
CA ALA A 39 2.89 -5.41 -0.85
C ALA A 39 3.17 -6.85 -1.32
N GLY A 40 3.31 -7.04 -2.64
CA GLY A 40 3.63 -8.34 -3.25
C GLY A 40 5.08 -8.77 -3.02
N VAL A 41 6.03 -7.87 -3.20
CA VAL A 41 7.49 -8.16 -3.15
C VAL A 41 8.23 -7.13 -2.28
N PRO A 42 7.92 -7.00 -0.98
CA PRO A 42 8.40 -5.88 -0.16
C PRO A 42 9.93 -5.83 -0.06
N LYS A 43 10.60 -6.96 0.14
CA LYS A 43 12.06 -7.00 0.34
C LYS A 43 12.87 -6.51 -0.85
N LYS A 44 12.32 -6.62 -2.05
CA LYS A 44 13.06 -6.34 -3.30
C LYS A 44 12.79 -4.94 -3.85
N VAL A 45 11.57 -4.49 -3.72
CA VAL A 45 11.08 -3.25 -4.35
C VAL A 45 11.19 -2.06 -3.41
N THR A 46 10.95 -2.25 -2.11
CA THR A 46 10.83 -1.13 -1.17
C THR A 46 12.12 -0.31 -1.07
N GLY A 47 13.29 -0.95 -1.01
CA GLY A 47 14.57 -0.23 -0.96
C GLY A 47 14.73 0.69 -2.16
N TYR A 48 14.54 0.17 -3.36
CA TYR A 48 14.62 0.95 -4.60
C TYR A 48 13.62 2.12 -4.64
N VAL A 49 12.38 1.88 -4.22
CA VAL A 49 11.32 2.91 -4.20
C VAL A 49 11.63 4.02 -3.19
N ILE A 50 12.21 3.67 -2.03
CA ILE A 50 12.66 4.64 -1.02
C ILE A 50 13.85 5.45 -1.54
N ASP A 51 14.84 4.81 -2.13
CA ASP A 51 16.00 5.50 -2.72
C ASP A 51 15.55 6.50 -3.80
N THR A 52 14.62 6.08 -4.67
CA THR A 52 14.02 6.95 -5.69
C THR A 52 13.27 8.13 -5.08
N MET A 53 12.58 7.94 -3.94
CA MET A 53 11.86 9.03 -3.27
C MET A 53 12.79 10.15 -2.79
N TYR A 54 14.02 9.81 -2.37
CA TYR A 54 15.02 10.77 -1.89
C TYR A 54 15.95 11.27 -2.99
N ASP A 55 15.83 10.76 -4.23
CA ASP A 55 16.61 11.25 -5.36
C ASP A 55 16.26 12.72 -5.67
N ARG A 56 17.28 13.50 -6.00
CA ARG A 56 17.17 14.92 -6.37
C ARG A 56 16.34 15.14 -7.64
N ASN A 57 16.28 14.15 -8.51
CA ASN A 57 15.55 14.22 -9.77
C ASN A 57 14.06 13.89 -9.60
N THR A 58 13.65 13.40 -8.45
CA THR A 58 12.25 13.03 -8.16
C THR A 58 11.46 14.28 -7.79
N SER A 59 10.36 14.52 -8.50
CA SER A 59 9.47 15.64 -8.20
C SER A 59 8.73 15.44 -6.86
N ALA A 60 8.33 16.55 -6.24
CA ALA A 60 7.56 16.50 -4.99
C ALA A 60 6.26 15.69 -5.14
N GLY A 61 5.61 15.76 -6.29
CA GLY A 61 4.41 14.97 -6.58
C GLY A 61 4.68 13.46 -6.64
N GLN A 62 5.78 13.07 -7.27
CA GLN A 62 6.21 11.67 -7.31
C GLN A 62 6.57 11.16 -5.92
N SER A 63 7.33 11.93 -5.14
CA SER A 63 7.68 11.57 -3.76
C SER A 63 6.43 11.39 -2.88
N GLN A 64 5.40 12.21 -3.08
CA GLN A 64 4.13 12.09 -2.38
C GLN A 64 3.40 10.79 -2.76
N VAL A 65 3.35 10.43 -4.03
CA VAL A 65 2.74 9.17 -4.52
C VAL A 65 3.48 7.97 -3.94
N ILE A 66 4.81 8.01 -3.94
CA ILE A 66 5.65 6.95 -3.37
C ILE A 66 5.35 6.77 -1.88
N LEU A 67 5.38 7.85 -1.10
CA LEU A 67 5.14 7.79 0.35
C LEU A 67 3.74 7.28 0.69
N ALA A 68 2.73 7.73 -0.05
CA ALA A 68 1.36 7.26 0.10
C ALA A 68 1.25 5.76 -0.24
N SER A 69 1.92 5.30 -1.30
CA SER A 69 1.93 3.89 -1.70
C SER A 69 2.62 2.99 -0.67
N ILE A 70 3.74 3.44 -0.10
CA ILE A 70 4.42 2.74 1.00
C ILE A 70 3.50 2.62 2.22
N THR A 71 2.83 3.71 2.59
CA THR A 71 1.90 3.72 3.74
C THR A 71 0.75 2.75 3.54
N LEU A 72 0.14 2.72 2.36
CA LEU A 72 -0.93 1.78 2.03
C LEU A 72 -0.44 0.33 2.01
N ALA A 73 0.74 0.08 1.44
CA ALA A 73 1.33 -1.27 1.41
C ALA A 73 1.62 -1.79 2.82
N VAL A 74 2.15 -0.94 3.72
CA VAL A 74 2.37 -1.30 5.13
C VAL A 74 1.05 -1.65 5.82
N ARG A 75 -0.03 -0.87 5.59
CA ARG A 75 -1.36 -1.15 6.13
C ARG A 75 -1.92 -2.46 5.60
N GLU A 76 -1.77 -2.73 4.31
CA GLU A 76 -2.19 -3.99 3.68
C GLU A 76 -1.42 -5.19 4.26
N LEU A 77 -0.10 -5.08 4.39
CA LEU A 77 0.74 -6.12 4.99
C LEU A 77 0.43 -6.38 6.47
N ALA A 78 0.03 -5.34 7.20
CA ALA A 78 -0.43 -5.43 8.58
C ALA A 78 -1.82 -6.11 8.70
N GLY A 79 -2.52 -6.32 7.60
CA GLY A 79 -3.91 -6.78 7.60
C GLY A 79 -4.90 -5.70 8.08
N TRP A 80 -4.46 -4.43 8.11
CA TRP A 80 -5.31 -3.33 8.51
C TRP A 80 -6.08 -2.78 7.32
N ASN A 81 -7.26 -3.33 7.09
CA ASN A 81 -8.16 -2.84 6.06
C ASN A 81 -9.17 -1.83 6.67
N PRO A 82 -9.04 -0.53 6.37
CA PRO A 82 -9.99 0.48 6.88
C PRO A 82 -11.41 0.29 6.35
N LYS A 83 -11.59 -0.49 5.29
CA LYS A 83 -12.92 -0.80 4.72
C LYS A 83 -13.80 -1.65 5.64
N SER A 84 -13.29 -2.17 6.75
CA SER A 84 -14.09 -2.90 7.72
C SER A 84 -14.72 -2.03 8.81
N GLY A 85 -14.48 -0.72 8.82
CA GLY A 85 -14.94 0.20 9.86
C GLY A 85 -15.76 1.41 9.41
N GLU A 86 -15.74 1.77 8.12
CA GLU A 86 -16.36 3.03 7.67
C GLU A 86 -17.11 2.90 6.33
N THR A 87 -17.87 1.85 6.15
CA THR A 87 -18.87 1.88 5.09
C THR A 87 -20.24 1.98 5.75
N SER A 88 -20.75 3.19 5.76
CA SER A 88 -22.13 3.55 6.05
C SER A 88 -23.14 2.94 5.03
N THR A 89 -22.83 1.79 4.46
CA THR A 89 -23.71 0.95 3.68
C THR A 89 -24.38 -0.13 4.53
N GLY A 90 -24.13 -0.13 5.86
CA GLY A 90 -24.79 -1.04 6.79
C GLY A 90 -26.30 -0.79 6.94
N LEU A 91 -26.77 0.41 6.66
CA LEU A 91 -28.19 0.76 6.85
C LEU A 91 -29.16 0.11 5.84
N VAL A 92 -28.69 -0.25 4.66
CA VAL A 92 -29.54 -0.88 3.64
C VAL A 92 -29.54 -2.40 3.76
N GLU A 93 -28.43 -3.01 4.19
CA GLU A 93 -28.34 -4.46 4.39
C GLU A 93 -28.93 -4.91 5.73
N GLU A 94 -28.88 -4.07 6.78
CA GLU A 94 -29.45 -4.37 8.08
C GLU A 94 -31.00 -4.50 8.01
N GLY A 95 -31.64 -3.63 7.24
CA GLY A 95 -33.08 -3.72 7.00
C GLY A 95 -33.51 -4.95 6.18
N LEU A 96 -32.61 -5.51 5.35
CA LEU A 96 -32.88 -6.72 4.57
C LEU A 96 -32.59 -8.00 5.37
N ALA A 97 -31.60 -7.99 6.24
CA ALA A 97 -31.25 -9.11 7.11
C ALA A 97 -32.31 -9.35 8.18
N GLU A 98 -32.93 -8.30 8.69
CA GLU A 98 -34.02 -8.36 9.66
C GLU A 98 -35.31 -8.96 9.06
N ARG A 99 -35.49 -8.82 7.74
CA ARG A 99 -36.62 -9.41 6.97
C ARG A 99 -36.41 -10.88 6.61
N LEU A 100 -35.19 -11.37 6.56
CA LEU A 100 -34.84 -12.71 6.06
C LEU A 100 -34.42 -13.72 7.14
N GLY A 101 -34.44 -13.33 8.41
CA GLY A 101 -34.19 -14.24 9.54
C GLY A 101 -32.71 -14.46 9.88
N THR A 102 -32.48 -14.82 11.13
CA THR A 102 -31.18 -14.88 11.83
C THR A 102 -30.10 -15.81 11.24
N SER A 103 -30.43 -16.69 10.31
CA SER A 103 -29.49 -17.68 9.79
C SER A 103 -28.39 -17.09 8.88
N LEU A 104 -28.70 -16.00 8.15
CA LEU A 104 -27.75 -15.30 7.31
C LEU A 104 -26.69 -14.51 8.11
N PHE A 105 -27.06 -14.07 9.31
CA PHE A 105 -26.20 -13.28 10.18
C PHE A 105 -25.08 -14.13 10.81
N VAL A 106 -25.35 -15.37 11.13
CA VAL A 106 -24.37 -16.31 11.73
C VAL A 106 -23.33 -16.73 10.68
N SER A 107 -23.74 -16.94 9.45
CA SER A 107 -22.84 -17.33 8.37
C SER A 107 -21.83 -16.22 7.99
N LYS A 108 -22.33 -14.98 7.89
CA LYS A 108 -21.49 -13.81 7.59
C LYS A 108 -20.48 -13.51 8.71
N ARG A 109 -20.87 -13.70 9.96
CA ARG A 109 -19.98 -13.51 11.12
C ARG A 109 -18.88 -14.57 11.17
N LEU A 110 -19.19 -15.80 10.86
CA LEU A 110 -18.22 -16.89 10.75
C LEU A 110 -17.24 -16.71 9.59
N GLU A 111 -17.69 -16.19 8.45
CA GLU A 111 -16.83 -15.87 7.30
C GLU A 111 -15.89 -14.71 7.61
N VAL A 112 -16.39 -13.65 8.28
CA VAL A 112 -15.56 -12.50 8.70
C VAL A 112 -14.52 -12.94 9.75
N GLU A 113 -14.89 -13.79 10.67
CA GLU A 113 -13.98 -14.31 11.70
C GLU A 113 -12.94 -15.27 11.10
N LYS A 114 -13.35 -16.09 10.14
CA LYS A 114 -12.45 -16.96 9.36
C LYS A 114 -11.49 -16.16 8.48
N LYS A 115 -11.96 -15.07 7.86
CA LYS A 115 -11.14 -14.15 7.07
C LYS A 115 -10.13 -13.38 7.95
N ARG A 116 -10.53 -12.94 9.15
CA ARG A 116 -9.62 -12.32 10.15
C ARG A 116 -8.54 -13.28 10.65
N LYS A 117 -8.84 -14.56 10.82
CA LYS A 117 -7.85 -15.58 11.23
C LYS A 117 -6.85 -15.94 10.13
N THR A 118 -7.19 -15.73 8.86
CA THR A 118 -6.32 -16.01 7.71
C THR A 118 -5.48 -14.83 7.26
N GLU A 119 -5.82 -13.61 7.65
CA GLU A 119 -5.00 -12.41 7.40
C GLU A 119 -3.84 -12.38 8.41
N ARG A 120 -2.86 -13.23 8.16
CA ARG A 120 -1.58 -13.22 8.87
C ARG A 120 -0.93 -11.86 8.71
N ASN A 121 -0.52 -11.26 9.82
CA ASN A 121 0.28 -10.03 9.81
C ASN A 121 1.62 -10.30 9.06
N ARG A 122 1.61 -10.04 7.75
CA ARG A 122 2.76 -10.21 6.86
C ARG A 122 3.84 -9.15 7.09
N LEU A 123 3.51 -8.08 7.81
CA LEU A 123 4.42 -7.01 8.18
C LEU A 123 5.38 -7.44 9.29
N ALA A 124 5.04 -8.49 10.07
CA ALA A 124 5.89 -8.97 11.15
C ALA A 124 7.28 -9.34 10.65
N GLY A 125 8.32 -8.73 11.21
CA GLY A 125 9.72 -8.89 10.80
C GLY A 125 10.13 -8.07 9.56
N LEU A 126 9.23 -7.42 8.85
CA LEU A 126 9.53 -6.55 7.71
C LEU A 126 9.50 -5.06 8.08
N ALA A 127 8.72 -4.69 9.08
CA ALA A 127 8.48 -3.29 9.45
C ALA A 127 9.77 -2.50 9.67
N GLY A 128 10.71 -3.03 10.47
CA GLY A 128 11.99 -2.39 10.75
C GLY A 128 12.93 -2.39 9.54
N PRO A 129 13.42 -3.57 9.13
CA PRO A 129 14.50 -3.65 8.14
C PRO A 129 14.11 -3.23 6.73
N VAL A 130 12.85 -3.37 6.34
CA VAL A 130 12.42 -3.11 4.97
C VAL A 130 11.80 -1.72 4.80
N PHE A 131 11.11 -1.21 5.82
CA PHE A 131 10.40 0.06 5.72
C PHE A 131 11.00 1.16 6.60
N PHE A 132 11.06 0.94 7.91
CA PHE A 132 11.42 1.99 8.86
C PHE A 132 12.87 2.46 8.73
N PHE A 133 13.84 1.55 8.78
CA PHE A 133 15.24 1.94 8.74
C PHE A 133 15.66 2.58 7.40
N PRO A 134 15.26 2.07 6.22
CA PRO A 134 15.57 2.73 4.96
C PRO A 134 14.98 4.13 4.85
N LEU A 135 13.73 4.34 5.31
CA LEU A 135 13.11 5.67 5.35
C LEU A 135 13.87 6.62 6.28
N LEU A 136 14.29 6.15 7.45
CA LEU A 136 15.03 6.94 8.42
C LEU A 136 16.41 7.33 7.88
N VAL A 137 17.14 6.40 7.27
CA VAL A 137 18.45 6.64 6.67
C VAL A 137 18.35 7.65 5.54
N GLY A 138 17.43 7.46 4.62
CA GLY A 138 17.23 8.40 3.51
C GLY A 138 16.84 9.81 3.98
N TRP A 139 16.01 9.91 5.01
CA TRP A 139 15.69 11.20 5.63
C TRP A 139 16.93 11.86 6.27
N TRP A 140 17.74 11.09 7.00
CA TRP A 140 18.94 11.57 7.67
C TRP A 140 19.98 12.07 6.68
N GLU A 141 20.26 11.31 5.62
CA GLU A 141 21.19 11.69 4.57
C GLU A 141 20.71 12.94 3.80
N GLY A 142 19.43 13.00 3.50
CA GLY A 142 18.81 14.15 2.88
C GLY A 142 18.84 15.40 3.77
N ALA A 143 18.72 15.25 5.08
CA ALA A 143 18.84 16.36 6.03
C ALA A 143 20.27 16.88 6.11
N GLN A 144 21.28 15.99 6.15
CA GLN A 144 22.68 16.39 6.17
C GLN A 144 23.12 17.09 4.88
N GLY A 145 22.61 16.66 3.73
CA GLY A 145 22.88 17.31 2.45
C GLY A 145 22.36 18.72 2.32
N ARG A 146 21.44 19.15 3.18
CA ARG A 146 20.89 20.53 3.22
C ARG A 146 21.65 21.47 4.14
N ILE A 147 22.56 20.95 4.95
CA ILE A 147 23.36 21.72 5.93
C ILE A 147 24.68 22.21 5.30
N LYS A 148 24.98 21.82 4.09
CA LYS A 148 26.08 22.36 3.26
C LYS A 148 25.54 23.41 2.31
#